data_c4a042ee6025bb68c82842afed895bed
#
_entry.id   c4a042ee6025bb68c82842afed895bed
#
_cell.length_a   1.000
_cell.length_b   1.000
_cell.length_c   1.000
_cell.angle_alpha   90.00
_cell.angle_beta   90.00
_cell.angle_gamma   90.00
#
_symmetry.space_group_name_H-M   'P 1'
#
loop_
_entity.id
_entity.type
_entity.pdbx_description
1 polymer ?
#
loop_
_entity_poly.entity_id
_entity_poly.type
_entity_poly.pdbx_seq_one_letter_code
_entity_poly.pdbx_strand_id
1 'polypeptide(L)'
;VVTGSGNRHAILQDVQKVLNGEETKVVDIRPHQKGESFEELPMDRFADHTRAFVKVEDGCNRRCAYCVIPRARGPVRSRSEISILEELRRLAASGYCEVVLTAISLPSYGKDTGTGLAELVEHAAAVAGIERIRLGSLDPDMLTDDDIRRLAAVPKLCPQFHLSLQSGSSKTLRAMRRPYTTEQYAAVAAKLREAFGEENVSITTDVIVGFPGETEQDFEDSMAFVAGQRFLKVHVFPYSRREGTPAFDFPNQVPEHEKES
;
A
#
# COMPACT_ATOMS: atom_id res chain seq x y z
N VAL A 1 18.76 -20.63 -0.99
CA VAL A 1 17.34 -20.72 -1.35
C VAL A 1 16.88 -19.37 -1.88
N VAL A 2 16.19 -19.35 -3.02
CA VAL A 2 15.55 -18.16 -3.60
C VAL A 2 14.07 -18.50 -3.81
N THR A 3 13.18 -17.75 -3.20
CA THR A 3 11.72 -17.94 -3.32
C THR A 3 11.05 -16.70 -3.86
N GLY A 4 9.94 -16.88 -4.56
CA GLY A 4 9.06 -15.81 -5.00
C GLY A 4 8.06 -15.38 -3.92
N SER A 5 7.09 -14.54 -4.30
CA SER A 5 5.99 -14.11 -3.45
C SER A 5 4.80 -15.08 -3.41
N GLY A 6 4.76 -16.06 -4.32
CA GLY A 6 3.82 -17.18 -4.28
C GLY A 6 4.42 -18.39 -3.59
N ASN A 7 3.59 -19.21 -2.95
CA ASN A 7 3.99 -20.46 -2.27
C ASN A 7 5.02 -20.24 -1.13
N ARG A 8 4.82 -19.20 -0.30
CA ARG A 8 5.75 -18.89 0.80
C ARG A 8 5.82 -19.96 1.89
N HIS A 9 4.78 -20.79 2.05
CA HIS A 9 4.85 -21.89 3.02
C HIS A 9 5.85 -22.98 2.60
N ALA A 10 6.25 -23.08 1.34
CA ALA A 10 7.27 -24.02 0.92
C ALA A 10 8.70 -23.66 1.38
N ILE A 11 8.91 -22.39 1.82
CA ILE A 11 10.25 -21.88 2.17
C ILE A 11 10.97 -22.77 3.20
N LEU A 12 10.25 -23.27 4.20
CA LEU A 12 10.86 -24.13 5.23
C LEU A 12 11.31 -25.48 4.63
N GLN A 13 10.52 -26.07 3.73
CA GLN A 13 10.88 -27.30 3.05
C GLN A 13 12.08 -27.09 2.13
N ASP A 14 12.10 -25.97 1.40
CA ASP A 14 13.19 -25.64 0.48
C ASP A 14 14.50 -25.36 1.23
N VAL A 15 14.43 -24.71 2.39
CA VAL A 15 15.58 -24.54 3.29
C VAL A 15 16.06 -25.89 3.80
N GLN A 16 15.14 -26.78 4.19
CA GLN A 16 15.49 -28.11 4.71
C GLN A 16 16.21 -28.97 3.67
N LYS A 17 15.79 -28.95 2.39
CA LYS A 17 16.48 -29.67 1.29
C LYS A 17 17.95 -29.25 1.19
N VAL A 18 18.23 -27.94 1.28
CA VAL A 18 19.60 -27.44 1.22
C VAL A 18 20.41 -27.85 2.47
N LEU A 19 19.81 -27.75 3.66
CA LEU A 19 20.47 -28.14 4.92
C LEU A 19 20.78 -29.64 4.99
N ASN A 20 19.89 -30.47 4.42
CA ASN A 20 20.09 -31.93 4.35
C ASN A 20 21.10 -32.33 3.25
N GLY A 21 21.57 -31.40 2.44
CA GLY A 21 22.46 -31.71 1.31
C GLY A 21 21.77 -32.38 0.13
N GLU A 22 20.45 -32.39 0.06
CA GLU A 22 19.66 -32.94 -1.04
C GLU A 22 19.80 -32.10 -2.31
N GLU A 23 19.90 -30.76 -2.14
CA GLU A 23 20.12 -29.80 -3.20
C GLU A 23 21.15 -28.73 -2.75
N THR A 24 21.99 -28.28 -3.68
CA THR A 24 22.97 -27.21 -3.41
C THR A 24 22.35 -25.83 -3.57
N LYS A 25 21.28 -25.72 -4.35
CA LYS A 25 20.55 -24.47 -4.64
C LYS A 25 19.10 -24.77 -4.97
N VAL A 26 18.18 -24.14 -4.27
CA VAL A 26 16.75 -24.16 -4.60
C VAL A 26 16.33 -22.81 -5.13
N VAL A 27 15.62 -22.79 -6.26
CA VAL A 27 14.96 -21.59 -6.82
C VAL A 27 13.50 -21.96 -7.07
N ASP A 28 12.61 -21.56 -6.14
CA ASP A 28 11.16 -21.75 -6.23
C ASP A 28 10.47 -20.39 -6.47
N ILE A 29 10.50 -19.93 -7.71
CA ILE A 29 9.80 -18.73 -8.15
C ILE A 29 8.64 -19.14 -9.04
N ARG A 30 7.43 -18.98 -8.54
CA ARG A 30 6.20 -19.30 -9.28
C ARG A 30 5.50 -18.01 -9.71
N PRO A 31 5.14 -17.88 -11.01
CA PRO A 31 4.34 -16.77 -11.47
C PRO A 31 2.93 -16.86 -10.88
N HIS A 32 2.40 -15.72 -10.45
CA HIS A 32 1.02 -15.62 -9.98
C HIS A 32 0.02 -15.86 -11.10
N GLN A 33 -1.08 -16.55 -10.80
CA GLN A 33 -2.13 -16.89 -11.75
C GLN A 33 -3.44 -16.15 -11.43
N LYS A 34 -4.27 -15.98 -12.46
CA LYS A 34 -5.62 -15.44 -12.28
C LYS A 34 -6.47 -16.43 -11.48
N GLY A 35 -7.18 -15.95 -10.47
CA GLY A 35 -8.01 -16.80 -9.60
C GLY A 35 -7.24 -17.52 -8.48
N GLU A 36 -5.95 -17.21 -8.31
CA GLU A 36 -5.18 -17.65 -7.15
C GLU A 36 -5.76 -17.05 -5.86
N SER A 37 -5.90 -17.86 -4.82
CA SER A 37 -6.36 -17.41 -3.51
C SER A 37 -5.29 -16.65 -2.75
N PHE A 38 -5.70 -15.83 -1.78
CA PHE A 38 -4.77 -15.20 -0.84
C PHE A 38 -4.03 -16.29 -0.03
N GLU A 39 -2.70 -16.16 0.03
CA GLU A 39 -1.87 -17.08 0.82
C GLU A 39 -1.84 -16.62 2.28
N GLU A 40 -2.48 -17.39 3.15
CA GLU A 40 -2.58 -17.08 4.58
C GLU A 40 -1.33 -17.52 5.33
N LEU A 41 -0.70 -16.57 6.00
CA LEU A 41 0.43 -16.77 6.89
C LEU A 41 0.13 -16.02 8.19
N PRO A 42 -0.75 -16.54 9.04
CA PRO A 42 -1.17 -15.86 10.26
C PRO A 42 0.02 -15.74 11.23
N MET A 43 0.05 -14.64 11.96
CA MET A 43 1.04 -14.38 12.99
C MET A 43 0.34 -14.11 14.32
N ASP A 44 0.79 -14.78 15.37
CA ASP A 44 0.24 -14.61 16.72
C ASP A 44 1.08 -13.65 17.57
N ARG A 45 2.29 -13.30 17.13
CA ARG A 45 3.23 -12.45 17.84
C ARG A 45 4.16 -11.69 16.91
N PHE A 46 4.41 -10.43 17.24
CA PHE A 46 5.41 -9.58 16.60
C PHE A 46 6.48 -9.23 17.64
N ALA A 47 7.68 -9.78 17.46
CA ALA A 47 8.79 -9.44 18.34
C ALA A 47 9.10 -7.93 18.25
N ASP A 48 9.29 -7.29 19.40
CA ASP A 48 9.68 -5.88 19.53
C ASP A 48 8.70 -4.84 18.96
N HIS A 49 7.44 -5.22 18.69
CA HIS A 49 6.40 -4.31 18.25
C HIS A 49 5.28 -4.17 19.26
N THR A 50 4.88 -2.93 19.54
CA THR A 50 3.75 -2.60 20.42
C THR A 50 2.40 -2.68 19.70
N ARG A 51 2.40 -2.80 18.37
CA ARG A 51 1.24 -2.96 17.50
C ARG A 51 1.43 -4.12 16.54
N ALA A 52 0.35 -4.77 16.17
CA ALA A 52 0.36 -5.87 15.22
C ALA A 52 0.07 -5.39 13.80
N PHE A 53 0.61 -6.10 12.80
CA PHE A 53 0.37 -5.83 11.40
C PHE A 53 -0.44 -6.98 10.79
N VAL A 54 -1.60 -6.69 10.24
CA VAL A 54 -2.49 -7.69 9.63
C VAL A 54 -2.59 -7.42 8.14
N LYS A 55 -2.04 -8.34 7.36
CA LYS A 55 -2.13 -8.27 5.90
C LYS A 55 -3.49 -8.75 5.44
N VAL A 56 -4.24 -7.88 4.76
CA VAL A 56 -5.61 -8.13 4.33
C VAL A 56 -5.76 -8.35 2.83
N GLU A 57 -4.76 -7.90 2.03
CA GLU A 57 -4.78 -8.03 0.58
C GLU A 57 -3.34 -8.19 0.06
N ASP A 58 -3.19 -8.87 -1.08
CA ASP A 58 -1.94 -8.96 -1.85
C ASP A 58 -2.21 -8.80 -3.34
N GLY A 59 -1.19 -8.29 -4.04
CA GLY A 59 -1.25 -8.04 -5.46
C GLY A 59 -1.75 -6.64 -5.82
N CYS A 60 -1.75 -6.32 -7.11
CA CYS A 60 -2.20 -5.03 -7.59
C CYS A 60 -2.62 -5.10 -9.06
N ASN A 61 -3.80 -4.59 -9.39
CA ASN A 61 -4.30 -4.52 -10.75
C ASN A 61 -3.95 -3.20 -11.46
N ARG A 62 -3.24 -2.29 -10.78
CA ARG A 62 -2.79 -1.03 -11.38
C ARG A 62 -1.63 -1.26 -12.34
N ARG A 63 -1.47 -0.34 -13.28
CA ARG A 63 -0.43 -0.38 -14.30
C ARG A 63 0.41 0.90 -14.27
N CYS A 64 0.80 1.34 -13.07
CA CYS A 64 1.70 2.48 -12.91
C CYS A 64 2.99 2.24 -13.69
N ALA A 65 3.44 3.25 -14.44
CA ALA A 65 4.54 3.08 -15.40
C ALA A 65 5.89 2.69 -14.76
N TYR A 66 6.08 3.03 -13.49
CA TYR A 66 7.30 2.76 -12.72
C TYR A 66 7.27 1.47 -11.90
N CYS A 67 6.11 0.80 -11.80
CA CYS A 67 5.88 -0.19 -10.76
C CYS A 67 5.96 -1.63 -11.30
N VAL A 68 6.81 -2.44 -10.67
CA VAL A 68 6.98 -3.86 -10.98
C VAL A 68 6.00 -4.77 -10.21
N ILE A 69 5.29 -4.24 -9.23
CA ILE A 69 4.43 -5.01 -8.31
C ILE A 69 3.41 -5.90 -9.03
N PRO A 70 2.69 -5.46 -10.07
CA PRO A 70 1.75 -6.35 -10.76
C PRO A 70 2.40 -7.61 -11.34
N ARG A 71 3.67 -7.53 -11.76
CA ARG A 71 4.44 -8.70 -12.21
C ARG A 71 4.93 -9.57 -11.06
N ALA A 72 5.41 -8.91 -9.99
CA ALA A 72 6.04 -9.60 -8.86
C ALA A 72 5.02 -10.21 -7.89
N ARG A 73 3.86 -9.60 -7.73
CA ARG A 73 2.84 -9.99 -6.74
C ARG A 73 1.55 -10.49 -7.37
N GLY A 74 1.39 -10.34 -8.70
CA GLY A 74 0.20 -10.76 -9.42
C GLY A 74 -1.05 -9.88 -9.19
N PRO A 75 -2.24 -10.40 -9.58
CA PRO A 75 -3.49 -9.66 -9.42
C PRO A 75 -3.91 -9.53 -7.95
N VAL A 76 -4.84 -8.62 -7.69
CA VAL A 76 -5.46 -8.43 -6.37
C VAL A 76 -6.06 -9.74 -5.87
N ARG A 77 -5.76 -10.07 -4.64
CA ARG A 77 -6.29 -11.21 -3.89
C ARG A 77 -6.62 -10.75 -2.47
N SER A 78 -7.89 -10.63 -2.18
CA SER A 78 -8.36 -10.29 -0.84
C SER A 78 -8.34 -11.51 0.08
N ARG A 79 -7.90 -11.30 1.31
CA ARG A 79 -8.00 -12.29 2.36
C ARG A 79 -9.45 -12.38 2.84
N SER A 80 -9.89 -13.57 3.21
CA SER A 80 -11.21 -13.77 3.80
C SER A 80 -11.39 -12.92 5.06
N GLU A 81 -12.48 -12.18 5.15
CA GLU A 81 -12.81 -11.36 6.32
C GLU A 81 -12.88 -12.20 7.60
N ILE A 82 -13.47 -13.39 7.51
CA ILE A 82 -13.55 -14.31 8.66
C ILE A 82 -12.13 -14.59 9.20
N SER A 83 -11.20 -14.93 8.31
CA SER A 83 -9.81 -15.19 8.69
C SER A 83 -9.12 -13.95 9.30
N ILE A 84 -9.39 -12.75 8.77
CA ILE A 84 -8.85 -11.50 9.32
C ILE A 84 -9.39 -11.29 10.74
N LEU A 85 -10.70 -11.39 10.94
CA LEU A 85 -11.32 -11.18 12.24
C LEU A 85 -10.88 -12.22 13.28
N GLU A 86 -10.64 -13.47 12.86
CA GLU A 86 -10.08 -14.50 13.74
C GLU A 86 -8.64 -14.16 14.16
N GLU A 87 -7.82 -13.66 13.25
CA GLU A 87 -6.46 -13.20 13.59
C GLU A 87 -6.50 -12.00 14.54
N LEU A 88 -7.39 -11.03 14.31
CA LEU A 88 -7.57 -9.89 15.20
C LEU A 88 -7.96 -10.33 16.63
N ARG A 89 -8.85 -11.34 16.76
CA ARG A 89 -9.21 -11.90 18.08
C ARG A 89 -8.03 -12.57 18.78
N ARG A 90 -7.21 -13.34 18.04
CA ARG A 90 -6.00 -13.97 18.58
C ARG A 90 -4.97 -12.93 19.03
N LEU A 91 -4.78 -11.88 18.22
CA LEU A 91 -3.87 -10.79 18.55
C LEU A 91 -4.34 -10.02 19.79
N ALA A 92 -5.66 -9.73 19.90
CA ALA A 92 -6.24 -9.11 21.08
C ALA A 92 -6.05 -9.98 22.32
N ALA A 93 -6.28 -11.29 22.22
CA ALA A 93 -6.04 -12.24 23.30
C ALA A 93 -4.55 -12.31 23.70
N SER A 94 -3.63 -12.03 22.78
CA SER A 94 -2.18 -11.93 23.01
C SER A 94 -1.73 -10.56 23.58
N GLY A 95 -2.69 -9.63 23.83
CA GLY A 95 -2.45 -8.33 24.45
C GLY A 95 -2.21 -7.17 23.48
N TYR A 96 -2.37 -7.38 22.17
CA TYR A 96 -2.32 -6.28 21.20
C TYR A 96 -3.63 -5.49 21.20
N CYS A 97 -3.57 -4.20 21.50
CA CYS A 97 -4.72 -3.30 21.44
C CYS A 97 -4.69 -2.37 20.21
N GLU A 98 -3.59 -2.34 19.47
CA GLU A 98 -3.44 -1.55 18.23
C GLU A 98 -3.04 -2.46 17.06
N VAL A 99 -3.75 -2.32 15.93
CA VAL A 99 -3.48 -3.07 14.71
C VAL A 99 -3.35 -2.14 13.51
N VAL A 100 -2.49 -2.54 12.58
CA VAL A 100 -2.33 -1.88 11.29
C VAL A 100 -2.84 -2.84 10.21
N LEU A 101 -3.93 -2.48 9.53
CA LEU A 101 -4.38 -3.19 8.35
C LEU A 101 -3.48 -2.79 7.18
N THR A 102 -2.81 -3.75 6.58
CA THR A 102 -1.80 -3.51 5.54
C THR A 102 -2.08 -4.34 4.30
N ALA A 103 -1.68 -3.82 3.15
CA ALA A 103 -1.87 -4.44 1.85
C ALA A 103 -0.86 -3.89 0.84
N ILE A 104 -0.85 -4.44 -0.36
CA ILE A 104 -0.17 -3.86 -1.51
C ILE A 104 -0.98 -2.67 -2.07
N SER A 105 -2.30 -2.82 -2.12
CA SER A 105 -3.23 -1.75 -2.52
C SER A 105 -4.46 -1.84 -1.62
N LEU A 106 -4.36 -1.27 -0.43
CA LEU A 106 -5.37 -1.43 0.61
C LEU A 106 -6.81 -1.09 0.16
N PRO A 107 -7.04 -0.01 -0.63
CA PRO A 107 -8.38 0.27 -1.15
C PRO A 107 -8.88 -0.72 -2.20
N SER A 108 -8.03 -1.69 -2.61
CA SER A 108 -8.45 -2.79 -3.49
C SER A 108 -9.06 -3.97 -2.73
N TYR A 109 -8.94 -3.98 -1.39
CA TYR A 109 -9.52 -5.03 -0.57
C TYR A 109 -11.03 -5.16 -0.85
N GLY A 110 -11.47 -6.40 -1.04
CA GLY A 110 -12.87 -6.75 -1.25
C GLY A 110 -13.37 -6.57 -2.69
N LYS A 111 -12.62 -5.93 -3.60
CA LYS A 111 -13.07 -5.72 -4.99
C LYS A 111 -13.18 -7.01 -5.80
N ASP A 112 -12.45 -8.03 -5.43
CA ASP A 112 -12.49 -9.38 -6.02
C ASP A 112 -13.51 -10.31 -5.33
N THR A 113 -13.98 -9.94 -4.13
CA THR A 113 -14.92 -10.75 -3.32
C THR A 113 -16.28 -10.09 -3.14
N GLY A 114 -16.46 -8.83 -3.55
CA GLY A 114 -17.73 -8.09 -3.43
C GLY A 114 -17.95 -7.44 -2.06
N THR A 115 -16.88 -7.27 -1.27
CA THR A 115 -16.87 -6.54 0.01
C THR A 115 -16.06 -5.23 -0.13
N GLY A 116 -15.77 -4.53 0.97
CA GLY A 116 -15.03 -3.28 0.92
C GLY A 116 -14.19 -3.00 2.15
N LEU A 117 -13.21 -2.07 1.99
CA LEU A 117 -12.30 -1.69 3.08
C LEU A 117 -13.07 -1.07 4.25
N ALA A 118 -14.04 -0.19 4.01
CA ALA A 118 -14.80 0.46 5.09
C ALA A 118 -15.56 -0.56 5.92
N GLU A 119 -16.19 -1.56 5.29
CA GLU A 119 -16.89 -2.66 5.95
C GLU A 119 -15.93 -3.48 6.82
N LEU A 120 -14.76 -3.84 6.29
CA LEU A 120 -13.74 -4.54 7.07
C LEU A 120 -13.32 -3.74 8.31
N VAL A 121 -13.12 -2.41 8.18
CA VAL A 121 -12.72 -1.54 9.30
C VAL A 121 -13.81 -1.46 10.37
N GLU A 122 -15.08 -1.38 9.96
CA GLU A 122 -16.23 -1.41 10.88
C GLU A 122 -16.27 -2.72 11.67
N HIS A 123 -16.11 -3.87 11.00
CA HIS A 123 -16.10 -5.18 11.66
C HIS A 123 -14.84 -5.38 12.52
N ALA A 124 -13.68 -4.92 12.07
CA ALA A 124 -12.45 -4.96 12.87
C ALA A 124 -12.58 -4.13 14.15
N ALA A 125 -13.25 -2.98 14.09
CA ALA A 125 -13.51 -2.13 15.26
C ALA A 125 -14.45 -2.79 16.28
N ALA A 126 -15.30 -3.73 15.87
CA ALA A 126 -16.16 -4.49 16.75
C ALA A 126 -15.43 -5.61 17.52
N VAL A 127 -14.19 -5.93 17.15
CA VAL A 127 -13.40 -6.94 17.87
C VAL A 127 -13.03 -6.43 19.26
N ALA A 128 -13.41 -7.19 20.29
CA ALA A 128 -13.09 -6.87 21.67
C ALA A 128 -11.58 -6.93 21.92
N GLY A 129 -11.04 -5.95 22.64
CA GLY A 129 -9.61 -5.83 22.93
C GLY A 129 -8.80 -5.05 21.88
N ILE A 130 -9.33 -4.85 20.67
CA ILE A 130 -8.74 -3.91 19.72
C ILE A 130 -9.30 -2.52 20.01
N GLU A 131 -8.42 -1.56 20.30
CA GLU A 131 -8.76 -0.19 20.68
C GLU A 131 -8.34 0.84 19.63
N ARG A 132 -7.37 0.51 18.76
CA ARG A 132 -6.91 1.36 17.67
C ARG A 132 -6.67 0.57 16.40
N ILE A 133 -7.15 1.13 15.30
CA ILE A 133 -6.95 0.61 13.94
C ILE A 133 -6.20 1.68 13.13
N ARG A 134 -5.16 1.28 12.43
CA ARG A 134 -4.47 2.09 11.43
C ARG A 134 -4.57 1.46 10.07
N LEU A 135 -4.54 2.30 9.06
CA LEU A 135 -4.52 1.87 7.66
C LEU A 135 -3.12 2.04 7.07
N GLY A 136 -2.73 1.10 6.22
CA GLY A 136 -1.61 1.28 5.30
C GLY A 136 -1.91 2.32 4.22
N SER A 137 -1.10 2.32 3.15
CA SER A 137 -1.20 3.31 2.08
C SER A 137 -2.52 3.23 1.32
N LEU A 138 -3.09 4.39 1.03
CA LEU A 138 -4.33 4.57 0.30
C LEU A 138 -4.07 5.26 -1.04
N ASP A 139 -4.77 4.81 -2.07
CA ASP A 139 -4.80 5.48 -3.36
C ASP A 139 -6.00 6.45 -3.41
N PRO A 140 -5.82 7.74 -3.72
CA PRO A 140 -6.87 8.75 -3.59
C PRO A 140 -8.10 8.49 -4.47
N ASP A 141 -7.89 8.01 -5.69
CA ASP A 141 -8.95 7.72 -6.66
C ASP A 141 -9.79 6.48 -6.33
N MET A 142 -9.40 5.72 -5.31
CA MET A 142 -10.11 4.52 -4.87
C MET A 142 -10.95 4.74 -3.61
N LEU A 143 -10.85 5.91 -2.98
CA LEU A 143 -11.67 6.30 -1.83
C LEU A 143 -12.91 7.03 -2.32
N THR A 144 -14.07 6.44 -2.10
CA THR A 144 -15.36 7.08 -2.37
C THR A 144 -15.78 7.98 -1.21
N ASP A 145 -16.72 8.90 -1.46
CA ASP A 145 -17.29 9.73 -0.40
C ASP A 145 -17.99 8.89 0.67
N ASP A 146 -18.58 7.76 0.29
CA ASP A 146 -19.16 6.80 1.22
C ASP A 146 -18.11 6.12 2.09
N ASP A 147 -16.99 5.69 1.50
CA ASP A 147 -15.87 5.14 2.28
C ASP A 147 -15.36 6.13 3.31
N ILE A 148 -15.13 7.39 2.92
CA ILE A 148 -14.65 8.44 3.83
C ILE A 148 -15.65 8.67 4.97
N ARG A 149 -16.94 8.76 4.67
CA ARG A 149 -18.00 8.94 5.64
C ARG A 149 -18.09 7.76 6.63
N ARG A 150 -18.04 6.53 6.12
CA ARG A 150 -18.09 5.30 6.93
C ARG A 150 -16.86 5.19 7.82
N LEU A 151 -15.67 5.41 7.27
CA LEU A 151 -14.41 5.39 8.03
C LEU A 151 -14.40 6.45 9.14
N ALA A 152 -14.92 7.66 8.88
CA ALA A 152 -15.00 8.73 9.88
C ALA A 152 -15.97 8.40 11.03
N ALA A 153 -16.94 7.52 10.79
CA ALA A 153 -17.87 7.07 11.81
C ALA A 153 -17.28 5.98 12.74
N VAL A 154 -16.06 5.48 12.49
CA VAL A 154 -15.42 4.45 13.31
C VAL A 154 -14.52 5.08 14.39
N PRO A 155 -14.91 5.12 15.68
CA PRO A 155 -14.16 5.82 16.72
C PRO A 155 -12.75 5.24 16.99
N LYS A 156 -12.54 3.97 16.70
CA LYS A 156 -11.26 3.28 16.89
C LYS A 156 -10.29 3.46 15.72
N LEU A 157 -10.73 4.05 14.60
CA LEU A 157 -9.85 4.35 13.48
C LEU A 157 -9.00 5.57 13.80
N CYS A 158 -7.70 5.41 13.75
CA CYS A 158 -6.77 6.52 13.93
C CYS A 158 -6.86 7.48 12.73
N PRO A 159 -7.06 8.80 12.95
CA PRO A 159 -7.19 9.79 11.89
C PRO A 159 -5.83 10.17 11.29
N GLN A 160 -5.08 9.17 10.86
CA GLN A 160 -3.80 9.31 10.20
C GLN A 160 -3.81 8.48 8.92
N PHE A 161 -3.61 9.13 7.79
CA PHE A 161 -3.68 8.52 6.48
C PHE A 161 -2.38 8.72 5.70
N HIS A 162 -1.88 7.64 5.12
CA HIS A 162 -0.85 7.74 4.09
C HIS A 162 -1.55 7.72 2.73
N LEU A 163 -1.66 8.89 2.09
CA LEU A 163 -2.36 9.08 0.81
C LEU A 163 -1.33 9.26 -0.29
N SER A 164 -1.19 8.27 -1.17
CA SER A 164 -0.13 8.22 -2.20
C SER A 164 -0.33 9.28 -3.27
N LEU A 165 0.54 10.31 -3.31
CA LEU A 165 0.52 11.38 -4.33
C LEU A 165 1.35 11.01 -5.56
N GLN A 166 2.58 10.62 -5.36
CA GLN A 166 3.63 10.27 -6.33
C GLN A 166 4.27 11.47 -7.04
N SER A 167 3.51 12.52 -7.43
CA SER A 167 4.02 13.77 -7.98
C SER A 167 2.98 14.88 -7.80
N GLY A 168 3.42 16.10 -7.55
CA GLY A 168 2.57 17.30 -7.53
C GLY A 168 2.38 17.93 -8.92
N SER A 169 2.88 17.33 -10.00
CA SER A 169 2.61 17.73 -11.39
C SER A 169 1.59 16.76 -12.03
N SER A 170 0.45 17.28 -12.47
CA SER A 170 -0.57 16.49 -13.18
C SER A 170 -0.05 15.94 -14.51
N LYS A 171 0.95 16.58 -15.13
CA LYS A 171 1.63 16.07 -16.32
C LYS A 171 2.46 14.83 -16.00
N THR A 172 3.25 14.90 -14.92
CA THR A 172 4.06 13.77 -14.43
C THR A 172 3.19 12.62 -13.95
N LEU A 173 2.10 12.89 -13.21
CA LEU A 173 1.11 11.86 -12.81
C LEU A 173 0.54 11.12 -14.01
N ARG A 174 0.21 11.82 -15.10
CA ARG A 174 -0.27 11.19 -16.34
C ARG A 174 0.80 10.31 -16.98
N ALA A 175 2.06 10.76 -17.02
CA ALA A 175 3.19 9.97 -17.50
C ALA A 175 3.44 8.74 -16.64
N MET A 176 3.26 8.84 -15.33
CA MET A 176 3.29 7.75 -14.36
C MET A 176 2.10 6.78 -14.49
N ARG A 177 1.11 7.09 -15.34
CA ARG A 177 -0.17 6.37 -15.49
C ARG A 177 -0.97 6.34 -14.18
N ARG A 178 -0.95 7.45 -13.44
CA ARG A 178 -1.86 7.63 -12.29
C ARG A 178 -3.22 8.13 -12.80
N PRO A 179 -4.34 7.56 -12.32
CA PRO A 179 -5.68 7.89 -12.85
C PRO A 179 -6.32 9.09 -12.13
N TYR A 180 -5.52 9.99 -11.60
CA TYR A 180 -5.97 11.23 -10.94
C TYR A 180 -5.05 12.39 -11.25
N THR A 181 -5.56 13.60 -11.08
CA THR A 181 -4.82 14.86 -11.14
C THR A 181 -4.51 15.37 -9.74
N THR A 182 -3.68 16.43 -9.66
CA THR A 182 -3.38 17.12 -8.41
C THR A 182 -4.63 17.72 -7.76
N GLU A 183 -5.57 18.25 -8.55
CA GLU A 183 -6.83 18.80 -8.07
C GLU A 183 -7.74 17.73 -7.46
N GLN A 184 -7.81 16.56 -8.11
CA GLN A 184 -8.57 15.40 -7.60
C GLN A 184 -7.96 14.88 -6.31
N TYR A 185 -6.63 14.80 -6.22
CA TYR A 185 -5.93 14.46 -4.99
C TYR A 185 -6.26 15.45 -3.86
N ALA A 186 -6.13 16.76 -4.13
CA ALA A 186 -6.42 17.80 -3.16
C ALA A 186 -7.87 17.74 -2.66
N ALA A 187 -8.82 17.44 -3.55
CA ALA A 187 -10.23 17.26 -3.19
C ALA A 187 -10.44 16.10 -2.20
N VAL A 188 -9.78 14.96 -2.43
CA VAL A 188 -9.86 13.81 -1.49
C VAL A 188 -9.20 14.15 -0.15
N ALA A 189 -8.05 14.81 -0.16
CA ALA A 189 -7.37 15.26 1.06
C ALA A 189 -8.23 16.25 1.86
N ALA A 190 -8.93 17.16 1.18
CA ALA A 190 -9.87 18.09 1.82
C ALA A 190 -11.07 17.37 2.46
N LYS A 191 -11.67 16.40 1.74
CA LYS A 191 -12.77 15.57 2.28
C LYS A 191 -12.36 14.77 3.52
N LEU A 192 -11.15 14.22 3.54
CA LEU A 192 -10.63 13.55 4.74
C LEU A 192 -10.49 14.53 5.91
N ARG A 193 -9.98 15.75 5.66
CA ARG A 193 -9.88 16.79 6.71
C ARG A 193 -11.24 17.23 7.23
N GLU A 194 -12.21 17.41 6.35
CA GLU A 194 -13.58 17.75 6.73
C GLU A 194 -14.22 16.64 7.58
N ALA A 195 -14.13 15.39 7.14
CA ALA A 195 -14.78 14.26 7.78
C ALA A 195 -14.20 13.91 9.16
N PHE A 196 -12.87 14.03 9.34
CA PHE A 196 -12.18 13.68 10.58
C PHE A 196 -11.87 14.88 11.48
N GLY A 197 -12.13 16.09 11.00
CA GLY A 197 -11.76 17.35 11.66
C GLY A 197 -10.34 17.79 11.31
N GLU A 198 -10.18 18.99 10.82
CA GLU A 198 -8.93 19.51 10.24
C GLU A 198 -7.73 19.42 11.20
N GLU A 199 -7.95 19.70 12.49
CA GLU A 199 -6.92 19.68 13.54
C GLU A 199 -6.60 18.25 14.04
N ASN A 200 -7.43 17.29 13.72
CA ASN A 200 -7.30 15.91 14.21
C ASN A 200 -6.65 14.97 13.20
N VAL A 201 -6.81 15.24 11.89
CA VAL A 201 -6.32 14.37 10.84
C VAL A 201 -4.91 14.73 10.42
N SER A 202 -4.08 13.72 10.25
CA SER A 202 -2.75 13.88 9.66
C SER A 202 -2.65 13.08 8.35
N ILE A 203 -2.10 13.72 7.32
CA ILE A 203 -1.87 13.11 6.02
C ILE A 203 -0.37 13.06 5.77
N THR A 204 0.12 11.89 5.39
CA THR A 204 1.49 11.67 4.90
C THR A 204 1.43 11.21 3.45
N THR A 205 2.52 11.38 2.70
CA THR A 205 2.55 11.00 1.29
C THR A 205 3.94 10.60 0.82
N ASP A 206 3.98 9.96 -0.35
CA ASP A 206 5.19 9.68 -1.11
C ASP A 206 5.24 10.55 -2.36
N VAL A 207 6.45 11.00 -2.72
CA VAL A 207 6.75 11.73 -3.96
C VAL A 207 7.97 11.10 -4.62
N ILE A 208 7.89 10.85 -5.92
CA ILE A 208 8.98 10.39 -6.77
C ILE A 208 9.49 11.58 -7.56
N VAL A 209 10.78 11.89 -7.46
CA VAL A 209 11.45 12.95 -8.20
C VAL A 209 12.32 12.37 -9.31
N GLY A 210 12.54 13.14 -10.36
CA GLY A 210 13.37 12.71 -11.50
C GLY A 210 12.73 11.61 -12.34
N PHE A 211 11.39 11.61 -12.46
CA PHE A 211 10.67 10.69 -13.35
C PHE A 211 11.01 11.02 -14.82
N PRO A 212 11.13 10.02 -15.73
CA PRO A 212 11.45 10.28 -17.12
C PRO A 212 10.53 11.33 -17.78
N GLY A 213 11.15 12.40 -18.30
CA GLY A 213 10.45 13.53 -18.92
C GLY A 213 9.92 14.59 -17.94
N GLU A 214 10.19 14.46 -16.65
CA GLU A 214 9.99 15.54 -15.67
C GLU A 214 10.93 16.70 -16.00
N THR A 215 10.37 17.90 -16.13
CA THR A 215 11.12 19.13 -16.37
C THR A 215 11.27 19.89 -15.06
N GLU A 216 12.18 20.89 -15.02
CA GLU A 216 12.34 21.79 -13.88
C GLU A 216 10.99 22.42 -13.49
N GLN A 217 10.19 22.88 -14.46
CA GLN A 217 8.87 23.43 -14.19
C GLN A 217 7.92 22.39 -13.56
N ASP A 218 7.96 21.12 -14.00
CA ASP A 218 7.15 20.06 -13.38
C ASP A 218 7.58 19.80 -11.93
N PHE A 219 8.88 19.92 -11.65
CA PHE A 219 9.43 19.81 -10.29
C PHE A 219 9.01 21.00 -9.42
N GLU A 220 9.12 22.24 -9.90
CA GLU A 220 8.66 23.44 -9.21
C GLU A 220 7.16 23.41 -8.91
N ASP A 221 6.34 22.99 -9.89
CA ASP A 221 4.90 22.80 -9.73
C ASP A 221 4.61 21.74 -8.64
N SER A 222 5.39 20.65 -8.63
CA SER A 222 5.29 19.59 -7.62
C SER A 222 5.64 20.10 -6.23
N MET A 223 6.70 20.86 -6.10
CA MET A 223 7.11 21.48 -4.83
C MET A 223 6.06 22.44 -4.30
N ALA A 224 5.53 23.32 -5.16
CA ALA A 224 4.48 24.28 -4.80
C ALA A 224 3.19 23.56 -4.34
N PHE A 225 2.78 22.51 -5.07
CA PHE A 225 1.64 21.70 -4.70
C PHE A 225 1.82 21.02 -3.34
N VAL A 226 2.95 20.36 -3.13
CA VAL A 226 3.28 19.67 -1.86
C VAL A 226 3.26 20.65 -0.68
N ALA A 227 3.88 21.83 -0.85
CA ALA A 227 3.89 22.87 0.19
C ALA A 227 2.48 23.33 0.56
N GLY A 228 1.58 23.45 -0.43
CA GLY A 228 0.18 23.84 -0.22
C GLY A 228 -0.68 22.80 0.48
N GLN A 229 -0.29 21.52 0.46
CA GLN A 229 -1.13 20.43 1.00
C GLN A 229 -0.99 20.22 2.52
N ARG A 230 -0.08 20.88 3.21
CA ARG A 230 0.13 20.78 4.69
C ARG A 230 0.25 19.31 5.14
N PHE A 231 1.09 18.54 4.46
CA PHE A 231 1.40 17.16 4.88
C PHE A 231 2.14 17.14 6.22
N LEU A 232 1.82 16.17 7.06
CA LEU A 232 2.60 15.88 8.27
C LEU A 232 4.02 15.43 7.91
N LYS A 233 4.13 14.62 6.85
CA LYS A 233 5.41 14.12 6.36
C LYS A 233 5.29 13.77 4.87
N VAL A 234 6.34 14.06 4.14
CA VAL A 234 6.53 13.65 2.75
C VAL A 234 7.76 12.74 2.70
N HIS A 235 7.62 11.58 2.10
CA HIS A 235 8.73 10.70 1.77
C HIS A 235 9.10 10.95 0.31
N VAL A 236 10.31 11.43 0.08
CA VAL A 236 10.81 11.71 -1.26
C VAL A 236 11.73 10.58 -1.71
N PHE A 237 11.50 10.06 -2.90
CA PHE A 237 12.27 8.99 -3.51
C PHE A 237 12.78 9.44 -4.88
N PRO A 238 14.08 9.31 -5.18
CA PRO A 238 14.53 9.42 -6.55
C PRO A 238 13.93 8.29 -7.39
N TYR A 239 13.49 8.60 -8.61
CA TYR A 239 13.02 7.57 -9.52
C TYR A 239 14.12 6.53 -9.76
N SER A 240 13.81 5.28 -9.47
CA SER A 240 14.66 4.13 -9.70
C SER A 240 14.21 3.36 -10.93
N ARG A 241 15.04 3.29 -11.94
CA ARG A 241 14.80 2.57 -13.18
C ARG A 241 14.70 1.07 -12.92
N ARG A 242 13.54 0.46 -13.22
CA ARG A 242 13.29 -0.96 -12.94
C ARG A 242 12.97 -1.71 -14.22
N GLU A 243 13.78 -2.72 -14.50
CA GLU A 243 13.60 -3.59 -15.65
C GLU A 243 12.20 -4.23 -15.67
N GLY A 244 11.61 -4.28 -16.84
CA GLY A 244 10.27 -4.84 -17.04
C GLY A 244 9.11 -3.91 -16.67
N THR A 245 9.40 -2.64 -16.34
CA THR A 245 8.37 -1.59 -16.20
C THR A 245 8.36 -0.70 -17.44
N PRO A 246 7.21 -0.12 -17.82
CA PRO A 246 7.15 0.77 -18.99
C PRO A 246 8.12 1.96 -18.90
N ALA A 247 8.26 2.57 -17.73
CA ALA A 247 9.13 3.73 -17.53
C ALA A 247 10.63 3.41 -17.67
N PHE A 248 11.01 2.12 -17.63
CA PHE A 248 12.38 1.70 -17.90
C PHE A 248 12.86 2.15 -19.29
N ASP A 249 11.99 2.08 -20.28
CA ASP A 249 12.30 2.40 -21.68
C ASP A 249 11.84 3.81 -22.10
N PHE A 250 11.30 4.62 -21.18
CA PHE A 250 10.89 5.97 -21.51
C PHE A 250 12.11 6.82 -21.89
N PRO A 251 11.96 7.69 -22.92
CA PRO A 251 13.00 8.66 -23.26
C PRO A 251 13.13 9.72 -22.14
N ASN A 252 14.17 10.55 -22.26
CA ASN A 252 14.40 11.67 -21.35
C ASN A 252 14.53 11.25 -19.88
N GLN A 253 15.30 10.20 -19.63
CA GLN A 253 15.69 9.81 -18.27
C GLN A 253 16.45 10.95 -17.60
N VAL A 254 16.04 11.34 -16.41
CA VAL A 254 16.74 12.35 -15.61
C VAL A 254 18.04 11.73 -15.06
N PRO A 255 19.21 12.39 -15.21
CA PRO A 255 20.47 11.90 -14.69
C PRO A 255 20.45 11.75 -13.16
N GLU A 256 21.17 10.76 -12.61
CA GLU A 256 21.17 10.48 -11.16
C GLU A 256 21.61 11.71 -10.33
N HIS A 257 22.65 12.45 -10.81
CA HIS A 257 23.14 13.63 -10.09
C HIS A 257 22.13 14.79 -10.00
N GLU A 258 21.16 14.86 -10.93
CA GLU A 258 20.07 15.85 -10.88
C GLU A 258 18.99 15.48 -9.88
N LYS A 259 18.81 14.17 -9.61
CA LYS A 259 17.82 13.68 -8.62
C LYS A 259 18.28 13.87 -7.17
N GLU A 260 19.58 14.06 -6.95
CA GLU A 260 20.20 14.20 -5.63
C GLU A 260 20.43 15.67 -5.23
N SER A 261 20.26 16.59 -6.17
CA SER A 261 20.42 18.06 -5.96
C SER A 261 19.15 18.66 -5.36
#